data_966bbb605fb1518f1e6c2d76ab208cc2
#
_entry.id   966bbb605fb1518f1e6c2d76ab208cc2
#
_cell.length_a   1.000
_cell.length_b   1.000
_cell.length_c   1.000
_cell.angle_alpha   90.00
_cell.angle_beta   90.00
_cell.angle_gamma   90.00
#
_symmetry.space_group_name_H-M   'P 1'
#
loop_
_entity.id
_entity.type
_entity.pdbx_description
1 polymer ?
#
loop_
_entity_poly.entity_id
_entity_poly.type
_entity_poly.pdbx_seq_one_letter_code
_entity_poly.pdbx_strand_id
1 'polypeptide(L)'
;MKKGLLFILMVGASVCLSAQEKGKTEGKAYTVETNRFGANWFISGGVGGQMYFGDNDGKADFGKRIAPALDIAVGKWFTPGIGLRVAYNGLQAKGAAPSASTLYTKGGTYSNGYYKQKWNMANFHGDVLFNLSNMFCGYNEDRLYSFIPYVGASVALSWSEPHQQNLGINAGLINRFR
;
A
#
# COMPACT_ATOMS: atom_id res chain seq x y z
N MET A 1 -3.42 -14.40 -23.53
CA MET A 1 -3.00 -14.21 -22.12
C MET A 1 -3.50 -12.85 -21.66
N LYS A 2 -4.61 -12.82 -20.94
CA LYS A 2 -5.19 -11.57 -20.40
C LYS A 2 -4.44 -11.22 -19.13
N LYS A 3 -3.84 -10.05 -19.10
CA LYS A 3 -3.09 -9.51 -17.94
C LYS A 3 -4.08 -9.20 -16.83
N GLY A 4 -4.11 -10.02 -15.78
CA GLY A 4 -4.88 -9.72 -14.58
C GLY A 4 -4.35 -8.45 -13.93
N LEU A 5 -5.20 -7.46 -13.77
CA LEU A 5 -4.89 -6.22 -13.06
C LEU A 5 -4.88 -6.52 -11.56
N LEU A 6 -3.70 -6.41 -10.96
CA LEU A 6 -3.51 -6.62 -9.53
C LEU A 6 -4.03 -5.38 -8.78
N PHE A 7 -5.25 -5.43 -8.27
CA PHE A 7 -5.76 -4.43 -7.32
C PHE A 7 -5.52 -4.91 -5.89
N ILE A 8 -4.55 -4.32 -5.22
CA ILE A 8 -4.34 -4.52 -3.79
C ILE A 8 -5.09 -3.41 -3.07
N LEU A 9 -6.27 -3.73 -2.56
CA LEU A 9 -7.01 -2.82 -1.68
C LEU A 9 -6.51 -3.06 -0.25
N MET A 10 -5.66 -2.17 0.23
CA MET A 10 -5.18 -2.18 1.60
C MET A 10 -6.17 -1.42 2.48
N VAL A 11 -6.98 -2.15 3.24
CA VAL A 11 -7.71 -1.59 4.38
C VAL A 11 -6.85 -1.83 5.60
N GLY A 12 -5.87 -0.95 5.82
CA GLY A 12 -5.00 -0.98 6.99
C GLY A 12 -5.24 0.25 7.86
N ALA A 13 -5.50 0.03 9.13
CA ALA A 13 -5.33 1.09 10.12
C ALA A 13 -3.83 1.26 10.34
N SER A 14 -3.22 2.21 9.63
CA SER A 14 -1.81 2.55 9.81
C SER A 14 -1.67 3.34 11.11
N VAL A 15 -1.11 2.72 12.13
CA VAL A 15 -0.61 3.45 13.30
C VAL A 15 0.71 4.07 12.89
N CYS A 16 0.69 5.32 12.42
CA CYS A 16 1.89 6.07 12.11
C CYS A 16 2.51 6.61 13.40
N LEU A 17 3.60 6.00 13.85
CA LEU A 17 4.52 6.65 14.77
C LEU A 17 5.38 7.61 13.95
N SER A 18 5.00 8.87 13.90
CA SER A 18 5.80 9.92 13.28
C SER A 18 6.68 10.56 14.35
N ALA A 19 7.98 10.28 14.31
CA ALA A 19 8.95 11.12 15.01
C ALA A 19 9.11 12.41 14.19
N GLN A 20 8.47 13.48 14.61
CA GLN A 20 8.51 14.77 13.95
C GLN A 20 9.41 15.73 14.77
N GLU A 21 10.55 16.08 14.20
CA GLU A 21 11.38 17.14 14.73
C GLU A 21 10.70 18.48 14.48
N LYS A 22 10.53 19.26 15.56
CA LYS A 22 9.89 20.58 15.54
C LYS A 22 10.74 21.61 14.80
N GLY A 23 10.34 21.99 13.62
CA GLY A 23 10.80 23.19 12.92
C GLY A 23 9.72 24.27 12.99
N LYS A 24 9.96 25.33 13.77
CA LYS A 24 9.14 26.55 13.76
C LYS A 24 9.19 27.19 12.38
N THR A 25 8.05 27.44 11.78
CA THR A 25 7.95 28.33 10.61
C THR A 25 6.76 29.26 10.77
N GLU A 26 7.07 30.55 10.94
CA GLU A 26 6.12 31.65 10.88
C GLU A 26 5.50 31.78 9.49
N GLY A 27 4.20 32.11 9.45
CA GLY A 27 3.43 32.18 8.22
C GLY A 27 3.93 33.21 7.23
N LYS A 28 4.20 32.74 6.02
CA LYS A 28 4.25 33.55 4.79
C LYS A 28 3.56 32.80 3.64
N ALA A 29 2.80 33.57 2.87
CA ALA A 29 2.06 33.13 1.71
C ALA A 29 2.98 32.47 0.66
N TYR A 30 2.57 31.28 0.23
CA TYR A 30 2.93 30.60 -1.05
C TYR A 30 4.31 30.90 -1.65
N THR A 31 5.35 30.54 -0.94
CA THR A 31 6.63 30.18 -1.55
C THR A 31 6.75 28.67 -1.44
N VAL A 32 6.91 27.98 -2.55
CA VAL A 32 7.25 26.55 -2.55
C VAL A 32 8.69 26.44 -2.12
N GLU A 33 8.93 26.60 -0.81
CA GLU A 33 10.24 26.33 -0.23
C GLU A 33 10.35 24.80 -0.07
N THR A 34 11.23 24.22 -0.87
CA THR A 34 11.63 22.83 -0.67
C THR A 34 12.47 22.73 0.60
N ASN A 35 12.08 21.87 1.50
CA ASN A 35 12.79 21.64 2.73
C ASN A 35 14.22 21.11 2.49
N ARG A 36 15.16 21.41 3.40
CA ARG A 36 16.51 20.85 3.37
C ARG A 36 16.46 19.34 3.23
N PHE A 37 17.45 18.73 2.55
CA PHE A 37 17.44 17.29 2.28
C PHE A 37 17.29 16.43 3.55
N GLY A 38 17.90 16.82 4.67
CA GLY A 38 17.83 16.10 5.94
C GLY A 38 16.52 16.29 6.74
N ALA A 39 15.62 17.20 6.31
CA ALA A 39 14.40 17.50 7.04
C ALA A 39 13.19 16.72 6.51
N ASN A 40 12.20 16.51 7.39
CA ASN A 40 10.87 15.95 7.08
C ASN A 40 10.88 14.52 6.51
N TRP A 41 11.85 13.73 6.94
CA TRP A 41 11.83 12.29 6.74
C TRP A 41 10.83 11.64 7.70
N PHE A 42 10.22 10.55 7.25
CA PHE A 42 9.37 9.73 8.10
C PHE A 42 9.59 8.25 7.82
N ILE A 43 9.37 7.45 8.84
CA ILE A 43 9.30 5.99 8.75
C ILE A 43 7.90 5.60 9.21
N SER A 44 7.28 4.68 8.51
CA SER A 44 5.99 4.12 8.91
C SER A 44 6.01 2.61 8.82
N GLY A 45 5.25 1.97 9.70
CA GLY A 45 5.06 0.53 9.71
C GLY A 45 3.61 0.22 10.04
N GLY A 46 3.08 -0.84 9.47
CA GLY A 46 1.71 -1.25 9.69
C GLY A 46 1.50 -2.74 9.45
N VAL A 47 0.46 -3.26 10.06
CA VAL A 47 -0.04 -4.61 9.82
C VAL A 47 -1.48 -4.52 9.36
N GLY A 48 -1.88 -5.39 8.45
CA GLY A 48 -3.22 -5.34 7.90
C GLY A 48 -3.61 -6.62 7.18
N GLY A 49 -4.72 -6.55 6.47
CA GLY A 49 -5.17 -7.58 5.57
C GLY A 49 -5.07 -7.13 4.12
N GLN A 50 -4.65 -8.03 3.25
CA GLN A 50 -4.67 -7.81 1.81
C GLN A 50 -5.55 -8.84 1.13
N MET A 51 -6.13 -8.45 0.02
CA MET A 51 -6.95 -9.31 -0.82
C MET A 51 -6.48 -9.20 -2.26
N TYR A 52 -6.28 -10.34 -2.87
CA TYR A 52 -5.97 -10.42 -4.29
C TYR A 52 -7.26 -10.50 -5.11
N PHE A 53 -7.28 -9.81 -6.23
CA PHE A 53 -8.39 -9.82 -7.19
C PHE A 53 -7.89 -10.26 -8.56
N GLY A 54 -8.03 -11.52 -8.87
CA GLY A 54 -7.76 -12.10 -10.18
C GLY A 54 -9.03 -12.59 -10.86
N ASP A 55 -8.86 -13.21 -12.02
CA ASP A 55 -9.95 -13.61 -12.92
C ASP A 55 -10.99 -14.54 -12.24
N ASN A 56 -10.57 -15.40 -11.32
CA ASN A 56 -11.42 -16.40 -10.68
C ASN A 56 -11.71 -16.12 -9.21
N ASP A 57 -11.13 -15.07 -8.66
CA ASP A 57 -11.20 -14.82 -7.21
C ASP A 57 -12.59 -14.41 -6.72
N GLY A 58 -13.44 -13.87 -7.61
CA GLY A 58 -14.84 -13.61 -7.33
C GLY A 58 -15.65 -14.86 -6.98
N LYS A 59 -15.13 -16.06 -7.26
CA LYS A 59 -15.75 -17.35 -6.94
C LYS A 59 -15.41 -17.87 -5.54
N ALA A 60 -14.41 -17.27 -4.87
CA ALA A 60 -14.05 -17.62 -3.51
C ALA A 60 -14.81 -16.76 -2.49
N ASP A 61 -15.12 -17.36 -1.33
CA ASP A 61 -15.74 -16.64 -0.22
C ASP A 61 -14.88 -15.44 0.20
N PHE A 62 -15.49 -14.28 0.36
CA PHE A 62 -14.81 -13.01 0.65
C PHE A 62 -13.85 -13.12 1.84
N GLY A 63 -14.31 -13.64 2.97
CA GLY A 63 -13.48 -13.74 4.18
C GLY A 63 -12.28 -14.69 4.06
N LYS A 64 -12.38 -15.71 3.21
CA LYS A 64 -11.31 -16.70 3.00
C LYS A 64 -10.18 -16.19 2.10
N ARG A 65 -10.40 -15.07 1.41
CA ARG A 65 -9.42 -14.42 0.52
C ARG A 65 -8.52 -13.44 1.24
N ILE A 66 -8.90 -13.02 2.44
CA ILE A 66 -8.07 -12.10 3.24
C ILE A 66 -6.80 -12.82 3.69
N ALA A 67 -5.67 -12.22 3.39
CA ALA A 67 -4.34 -12.67 3.79
C ALA A 67 -3.66 -11.60 4.64
N PRO A 68 -2.79 -11.98 5.60
CA PRO A 68 -2.05 -11.01 6.39
C PRO A 68 -1.07 -10.23 5.50
N ALA A 69 -0.92 -8.95 5.80
CA ALA A 69 0.02 -8.06 5.15
C ALA A 69 0.81 -7.27 6.18
N LEU A 70 2.07 -7.05 5.86
CA LEU A 70 2.97 -6.14 6.55
C LEU A 70 3.28 -4.99 5.60
N ASP A 71 3.28 -3.77 6.11
CA ASP A 71 3.69 -2.56 5.38
C ASP A 71 4.83 -1.89 6.14
N ILE A 72 5.90 -1.57 5.45
CA ILE A 72 7.02 -0.79 6.00
C ILE A 72 7.39 0.23 4.94
N ALA A 73 7.47 1.50 5.34
CA ALA A 73 7.79 2.56 4.41
C ALA A 73 8.72 3.61 5.00
N VAL A 74 9.54 4.17 4.13
CA VAL A 74 10.37 5.34 4.39
C VAL A 74 10.02 6.39 3.35
N GLY A 75 9.82 7.61 3.79
CA GLY A 75 9.47 8.70 2.89
C GLY A 75 9.94 10.05 3.39
N LYS A 76 9.72 11.05 2.55
CA LYS A 76 10.09 12.43 2.81
C LYS A 76 9.00 13.36 2.27
N TRP A 77 8.65 14.34 3.08
CA TRP A 77 7.84 15.47 2.65
C TRP A 77 8.74 16.57 2.09
N PHE A 78 8.58 16.90 0.82
CA PHE A 78 9.29 18.01 0.17
C PHE A 78 8.61 19.34 0.42
N THR A 79 7.29 19.30 0.47
CA THR A 79 6.42 20.43 0.84
C THR A 79 5.37 19.93 1.84
N PRO A 80 4.62 20.81 2.50
CA PRO A 80 3.50 20.38 3.33
C PRO A 80 2.43 19.56 2.61
N GLY A 81 2.35 19.70 1.28
CA GLY A 81 1.35 19.03 0.46
C GLY A 81 1.88 17.84 -0.35
N ILE A 82 3.19 17.75 -0.64
CA ILE A 82 3.76 16.75 -1.54
C ILE A 82 4.90 16.00 -0.87
N GLY A 83 4.84 14.68 -0.92
CA GLY A 83 5.88 13.78 -0.42
C GLY A 83 6.17 12.64 -1.39
N LEU A 84 7.30 11.97 -1.17
CA LEU A 84 7.65 10.70 -1.81
C LEU A 84 7.85 9.64 -0.75
N ARG A 85 7.50 8.41 -1.09
CA ARG A 85 7.64 7.25 -0.22
C ARG A 85 8.14 6.06 -1.03
N VAL A 86 9.06 5.28 -0.43
CA VAL A 86 9.37 3.92 -0.87
C VAL A 86 8.85 2.98 0.20
N ALA A 87 8.14 1.97 -0.21
CA ALA A 87 7.50 1.05 0.72
C ALA A 87 7.63 -0.41 0.28
N TYR A 88 7.65 -1.26 1.27
CA TYR A 88 7.48 -2.70 1.16
C TYR A 88 6.10 -3.07 1.69
N ASN A 89 5.38 -3.84 0.91
CA ASN A 89 4.12 -4.43 1.30
C ASN A 89 4.11 -5.90 0.93
N GLY A 90 3.71 -6.77 1.83
CA GLY A 90 3.65 -8.18 1.50
C GLY A 90 3.39 -9.05 2.72
N LEU A 91 3.54 -10.25 2.57
CA LEU A 91 3.69 -11.50 3.29
C LEU A 91 3.04 -12.62 2.47
N GLN A 92 1.72 -12.58 2.27
CA GLN A 92 0.99 -13.71 1.71
C GLN A 92 -0.20 -13.24 0.89
N ALA A 93 -0.43 -13.86 -0.25
CA ALA A 93 -1.65 -13.68 -1.03
C ALA A 93 -2.44 -14.98 -1.13
N LYS A 94 -3.75 -14.85 -1.26
CA LYS A 94 -4.69 -15.96 -1.44
C LYS A 94 -5.56 -15.69 -2.66
N GLY A 95 -5.87 -16.76 -3.40
CA GLY A 95 -6.69 -16.71 -4.59
C GLY A 95 -7.50 -17.97 -4.80
N ALA A 96 -8.20 -18.02 -5.93
CA ALA A 96 -8.97 -19.18 -6.38
C ALA A 96 -8.58 -19.58 -7.79
N ALA A 97 -8.48 -20.88 -8.05
CA ALA A 97 -8.16 -21.45 -9.33
C ALA A 97 -9.21 -22.46 -9.78
N PRO A 98 -9.48 -22.56 -11.08
CA PRO A 98 -10.43 -23.52 -11.61
C PRO A 98 -9.88 -24.96 -11.66
N SER A 99 -8.56 -25.14 -11.57
CA SER A 99 -7.89 -26.44 -11.65
C SER A 99 -6.82 -26.61 -10.59
N ALA A 100 -6.62 -27.86 -10.16
CA ALA A 100 -5.54 -28.24 -9.25
C ALA A 100 -4.14 -28.04 -9.85
N SER A 101 -4.01 -28.06 -11.18
CA SER A 101 -2.75 -27.85 -11.91
C SER A 101 -2.38 -26.37 -12.07
N THR A 102 -3.21 -25.46 -11.61
CA THR A 102 -2.91 -24.02 -11.66
C THR A 102 -1.82 -23.67 -10.66
N LEU A 103 -1.00 -22.66 -11.02
CA LEU A 103 0.09 -22.17 -10.18
C LEU A 103 -0.38 -21.83 -8.76
N TYR A 104 0.46 -22.12 -7.77
CA TYR A 104 0.25 -21.84 -6.35
C TYR A 104 -0.95 -22.55 -5.70
N THR A 105 -1.55 -23.55 -6.35
CA THR A 105 -2.61 -24.34 -5.75
C THR A 105 -2.03 -25.20 -4.64
N LYS A 106 -2.53 -25.01 -3.42
CA LYS A 106 -2.07 -25.74 -2.22
C LYS A 106 -3.23 -26.50 -1.60
N GLY A 107 -3.64 -27.60 -2.20
CA GLY A 107 -4.59 -28.54 -1.63
C GLY A 107 -5.86 -27.95 -1.02
N GLY A 108 -6.97 -28.57 -1.23
CA GLY A 108 -8.29 -28.16 -0.74
C GLY A 108 -9.01 -27.24 -1.69
N THR A 109 -10.34 -27.35 -1.63
CA THR A 109 -11.28 -26.60 -2.46
C THR A 109 -12.13 -25.67 -1.61
N TYR A 110 -12.68 -24.65 -2.25
CA TYR A 110 -13.79 -23.89 -1.72
C TYR A 110 -15.09 -24.68 -1.89
N SER A 111 -16.16 -24.26 -1.23
CA SER A 111 -17.49 -24.90 -1.28
C SER A 111 -18.08 -25.01 -2.71
N ASN A 112 -17.62 -24.16 -3.61
CA ASN A 112 -18.04 -24.13 -5.03
C ASN A 112 -17.12 -24.90 -5.98
N GLY A 113 -16.22 -25.74 -5.47
CA GLY A 113 -15.32 -26.58 -6.26
C GLY A 113 -14.05 -25.93 -6.78
N TYR A 114 -13.86 -24.61 -6.55
CA TYR A 114 -12.60 -23.95 -6.91
C TYR A 114 -11.48 -24.29 -5.94
N TYR A 115 -10.26 -24.44 -6.48
CA TYR A 115 -9.06 -24.79 -5.71
C TYR A 115 -8.50 -23.55 -5.00
N LYS A 116 -8.03 -23.75 -3.76
CA LYS A 116 -7.37 -22.69 -2.97
C LYS A 116 -5.96 -22.44 -3.47
N GLN A 117 -5.66 -21.19 -3.77
CA GLN A 117 -4.31 -20.73 -4.04
C GLN A 117 -3.76 -19.95 -2.85
N LYS A 118 -2.46 -20.13 -2.60
CA LYS A 118 -1.73 -19.43 -1.54
C LYS A 118 -0.27 -19.32 -1.94
N TRP A 119 0.26 -18.09 -1.93
CA TRP A 119 1.67 -17.82 -2.22
C TRP A 119 2.20 -16.69 -1.36
N ASN A 120 3.50 -16.70 -1.15
CA ASN A 120 4.20 -15.63 -0.48
C ASN A 120 4.63 -14.60 -1.52
N MET A 121 4.39 -13.33 -1.22
CA MET A 121 4.73 -12.23 -2.11
C MET A 121 5.33 -11.06 -1.36
N ALA A 122 6.17 -10.32 -2.06
CA ALA A 122 6.65 -9.01 -1.67
C ALA A 122 6.28 -8.02 -2.77
N ASN A 123 5.78 -6.87 -2.40
CA ASN A 123 5.51 -5.78 -3.30
C ASN A 123 6.31 -4.56 -2.84
N PHE A 124 7.25 -4.14 -3.68
CA PHE A 124 8.03 -2.92 -3.47
C PHE A 124 7.40 -1.83 -4.34
N HIS A 125 7.14 -0.68 -3.75
CA HIS A 125 6.53 0.42 -4.47
C HIS A 125 7.11 1.78 -4.09
N GLY A 126 7.14 2.67 -5.09
CA GLY A 126 7.47 4.07 -4.92
C GLY A 126 6.24 4.91 -5.19
N ASP A 127 5.87 5.77 -4.24
CA ASP A 127 4.63 6.54 -4.29
C ASP A 127 4.89 8.03 -4.18
N VAL A 128 4.08 8.80 -4.91
CA VAL A 128 3.89 10.23 -4.69
C VAL A 128 2.70 10.41 -3.77
N LEU A 129 2.89 11.13 -2.68
CA LEU A 129 1.89 11.43 -1.67
C LEU A 129 1.37 12.85 -1.85
N PHE A 130 0.06 13.02 -1.79
CA PHE A 130 -0.61 14.31 -1.89
C PHE A 130 -1.41 14.59 -0.61
N ASN A 131 -0.90 15.44 0.27
CA ASN A 131 -1.66 15.83 1.45
C ASN A 131 -2.69 16.90 1.06
N LEU A 132 -3.85 16.45 0.60
CA LEU A 132 -4.92 17.35 0.15
C LEU A 132 -5.43 18.25 1.29
N SER A 133 -5.42 17.77 2.52
CA SER A 133 -5.80 18.60 3.67
C SER A 133 -4.90 19.80 3.81
N ASN A 134 -3.59 19.65 3.63
CA ASN A 134 -2.65 20.76 3.69
C ASN A 134 -2.70 21.64 2.42
N MET A 135 -2.97 21.03 1.26
CA MET A 135 -3.04 21.75 -0.02
C MET A 135 -4.24 22.70 -0.07
N PHE A 136 -5.40 22.27 0.41
CA PHE A 136 -6.64 23.05 0.33
C PHE A 136 -6.93 23.88 1.57
N CYS A 137 -6.53 23.42 2.75
CA CYS A 137 -6.86 24.06 4.01
C CYS A 137 -5.65 24.69 4.72
N GLY A 138 -4.51 24.78 4.02
CA GLY A 138 -3.26 25.27 4.61
C GLY A 138 -2.61 24.30 5.59
N TYR A 139 -1.36 24.55 5.93
CA TYR A 139 -0.62 23.76 6.91
C TYR A 139 -1.09 24.09 8.34
N ASN A 140 -1.46 23.05 9.09
CA ASN A 140 -1.83 23.17 10.50
C ASN A 140 -1.31 21.94 11.25
N GLU A 141 -0.44 22.17 12.22
CA GLU A 141 0.15 21.11 13.05
C GLU A 141 -0.87 20.41 13.95
N ASP A 142 -1.88 21.13 14.43
CA ASP A 142 -2.90 20.63 15.35
C ASP A 142 -4.10 19.98 14.63
N ARG A 143 -3.98 19.77 13.32
CA ARG A 143 -5.04 19.15 12.56
C ARG A 143 -5.28 17.70 13.00
N LEU A 144 -6.49 17.41 13.45
CA LEU A 144 -6.90 16.08 13.92
C LEU A 144 -6.94 15.03 12.82
N TYR A 145 -7.19 15.43 11.57
CA TYR A 145 -7.35 14.51 10.44
C TYR A 145 -6.66 15.01 9.18
N SER A 146 -5.93 14.16 8.51
CA SER A 146 -5.32 14.46 7.21
C SER A 146 -5.66 13.37 6.20
N PHE A 147 -6.09 13.82 5.03
CA PHE A 147 -6.44 13.00 3.88
C PHE A 147 -5.30 13.04 2.86
N ILE A 148 -4.66 11.90 2.63
CA ILE A 148 -3.44 11.81 1.84
C ILE A 148 -3.58 10.69 0.80
N PRO A 149 -4.16 10.96 -0.37
CA PRO A 149 -4.08 10.03 -1.48
C PRO A 149 -2.66 9.90 -1.99
N TYR A 150 -2.37 8.74 -2.58
CA TYR A 150 -1.10 8.47 -3.22
C TYR A 150 -1.27 7.64 -4.48
N VAL A 151 -0.31 7.78 -5.37
CA VAL A 151 -0.18 6.98 -6.59
C VAL A 151 1.29 6.65 -6.81
N GLY A 152 1.57 5.47 -7.33
CA GLY A 152 2.93 5.03 -7.54
C GLY A 152 3.08 3.87 -8.50
N ALA A 153 4.32 3.46 -8.68
CA ALA A 153 4.68 2.26 -9.42
C ALA A 153 5.16 1.19 -8.46
N SER A 154 4.93 -0.07 -8.81
CA SER A 154 5.27 -1.20 -7.96
C SER A 154 5.87 -2.36 -8.74
N VAL A 155 6.69 -3.13 -8.02
CA VAL A 155 7.22 -4.42 -8.45
C VAL A 155 6.78 -5.47 -7.45
N ALA A 156 5.94 -6.37 -7.87
CA ALA A 156 5.51 -7.51 -7.07
C ALA A 156 6.34 -8.75 -7.40
N LEU A 157 6.94 -9.34 -6.39
CA LEU A 157 7.76 -10.55 -6.48
C LEU A 157 7.06 -11.69 -5.76
N SER A 158 6.95 -12.84 -6.40
CA SER A 158 6.51 -14.08 -5.73
C SER A 158 7.72 -14.90 -5.29
N TRP A 159 7.78 -15.21 -4.02
CA TRP A 159 8.79 -16.09 -3.42
C TRP A 159 8.40 -17.59 -3.52
N SER A 160 7.16 -17.87 -3.87
CA SER A 160 6.69 -19.23 -4.10
C SER A 160 7.03 -19.67 -5.51
N GLU A 161 7.39 -20.95 -5.70
CA GLU A 161 7.63 -21.51 -7.03
C GLU A 161 6.33 -21.68 -7.82
N PRO A 162 6.35 -21.36 -9.11
CA PRO A 162 7.42 -20.72 -9.86
C PRO A 162 7.52 -19.23 -9.51
N HIS A 163 8.74 -18.73 -9.41
CA HIS A 163 8.99 -17.32 -9.13
C HIS A 163 8.41 -16.44 -10.24
N GLN A 164 7.64 -15.44 -9.84
CA GLN A 164 6.98 -14.50 -10.76
C GLN A 164 7.34 -13.07 -10.38
N GLN A 165 7.53 -12.25 -11.40
CA GLN A 165 7.76 -10.80 -11.23
C GLN A 165 6.71 -10.06 -12.05
N ASN A 166 6.06 -9.07 -11.42
CA ASN A 166 5.03 -8.28 -12.06
C ASN A 166 5.28 -6.80 -11.76
N LEU A 167 5.21 -6.00 -12.81
CA LEU A 167 5.16 -4.55 -12.70
C LEU A 167 3.71 -4.10 -12.57
N GLY A 168 3.46 -3.12 -11.73
CA GLY A 168 2.12 -2.60 -11.48
C GLY A 168 2.11 -1.12 -11.16
N ILE A 169 0.91 -0.59 -11.12
CA ILE A 169 0.60 0.74 -10.60
C ILE A 169 -0.18 0.52 -9.32
N ASN A 170 0.16 1.26 -8.30
CA ASN A 170 -0.61 1.29 -7.05
C ASN A 170 -1.17 2.68 -6.81
N ALA A 171 -2.33 2.70 -6.22
CA ALA A 171 -2.97 3.89 -5.72
C ALA A 171 -3.67 3.55 -4.40
N GLY A 172 -3.75 4.51 -3.53
CA GLY A 172 -4.41 4.31 -2.25
C GLY A 172 -4.59 5.61 -1.48
N LEU A 173 -5.02 5.45 -0.25
CA LEU A 173 -5.39 6.55 0.62
C LEU A 173 -4.83 6.31 2.01
N ILE A 174 -4.11 7.27 2.54
CA ILE A 174 -3.69 7.31 3.92
C ILE A 174 -4.59 8.29 4.67
N ASN A 175 -5.28 7.79 5.67
CA ASN A 175 -6.04 8.58 6.62
C ASN A 175 -5.20 8.69 7.89
N ARG A 176 -4.72 9.89 8.20
CA ARG A 176 -3.91 10.12 9.39
C ARG A 176 -4.72 10.86 10.42
N PHE A 177 -4.83 10.26 11.59
CA PHE A 177 -5.41 10.85 12.80
C PHE A 177 -4.28 11.21 13.76
N ARG A 178 -4.47 12.29 14.48
CA ARG A 178 -3.53 12.77 15.51
C ARG A 178 -4.15 12.64 16.89
#